data_9cdfc918b9fc048b86a2ea708bb0c991
#
_entry.id   9cdfc918b9fc048b86a2ea708bb0c991
#
_cell.length_a   1.000
_cell.length_b   1.000
_cell.length_c   1.000
_cell.angle_alpha   90.00
_cell.angle_beta   90.00
_cell.angle_gamma   90.00
#
_symmetry.space_group_name_H-M   'P 1'
#
loop_
_entity.id
_entity.type
_entity.pdbx_description
1 polymer ?
#
loop_
_entity_poly.entity_id
_entity_poly.type
_entity_poly.pdbx_seq_one_letter_code
_entity_poly.pdbx_strand_id
1 'polypeptide(L)'
;MVPALQNSSAISHDARERAKKYSKLLVSPLGAYTGNSKGYAYVREKVAEFIGRRDGVEANANNIYITNGASEGVRTAFNMLIRNSNDGVMIPIPQYPLYSALITLCGGKQINYYLDETKNWALDSEDLKRRIEQAKKEGTNIRCIVVINPGNPTG
;
A
#
# COMPACT_ATOMS: atom_id res chain seq x y z
N MET A 1 24.14 13.23 0.84
CA MET A 1 25.03 12.87 -0.28
C MET A 1 26.24 13.77 -0.22
N VAL A 2 27.46 13.22 -0.26
CA VAL A 2 28.71 14.01 -0.20
C VAL A 2 29.12 14.32 -1.65
N PRO A 3 29.04 15.58 -2.11
CA PRO A 3 29.31 15.92 -3.52
C PRO A 3 30.69 15.48 -4.01
N ALA A 4 31.71 15.52 -3.15
CA ALA A 4 33.06 15.09 -3.49
C ALA A 4 33.14 13.60 -3.91
N LEU A 5 32.30 12.73 -3.36
CA LEU A 5 32.29 11.32 -3.69
C LEU A 5 31.70 11.01 -5.08
N GLN A 6 30.93 11.93 -5.67
CA GLN A 6 30.38 11.74 -7.03
C GLN A 6 31.46 11.71 -8.13
N ASN A 7 32.65 12.19 -7.82
CA ASN A 7 33.78 12.21 -8.74
C ASN A 7 34.92 11.26 -8.34
N SER A 8 34.75 10.53 -7.22
CA SER A 8 35.76 9.62 -6.71
C SER A 8 35.93 8.39 -7.61
N SER A 9 37.18 8.07 -7.97
CA SER A 9 37.51 6.84 -8.69
C SER A 9 37.30 5.56 -7.87
N ALA A 10 37.20 5.67 -6.55
CA ALA A 10 36.89 4.55 -5.65
C ALA A 10 35.43 4.06 -5.76
N ILE A 11 34.53 4.83 -6.42
CA ILE A 11 33.16 4.46 -6.66
C ILE A 11 32.99 4.09 -8.13
N SER A 12 32.26 3.00 -8.40
CA SER A 12 31.99 2.54 -9.76
C SER A 12 31.34 3.62 -10.62
N HIS A 13 31.62 3.61 -11.91
CA HIS A 13 31.14 4.63 -12.85
C HIS A 13 29.61 4.73 -12.85
N ASP A 14 28.92 3.61 -12.92
CA ASP A 14 27.43 3.55 -12.94
C ASP A 14 26.80 4.14 -11.67
N ALA A 15 27.40 3.87 -10.49
CA ALA A 15 26.92 4.44 -9.23
C ALA A 15 27.13 5.97 -9.18
N ARG A 16 28.25 6.47 -9.71
CA ARG A 16 28.50 7.91 -9.81
C ARG A 16 27.52 8.61 -10.74
N GLU A 17 27.25 8.05 -11.92
CA GLU A 17 26.30 8.63 -12.86
C GLU A 17 24.87 8.60 -12.29
N ARG A 18 24.49 7.54 -11.60
CA ARG A 18 23.20 7.46 -10.89
C ARG A 18 23.10 8.51 -9.79
N ALA A 19 24.14 8.69 -9.00
CA ALA A 19 24.19 9.70 -7.94
C ALA A 19 24.08 11.14 -8.50
N LYS A 20 24.79 11.44 -9.60
CA LYS A 20 24.70 12.72 -10.31
C LYS A 20 23.27 12.97 -10.82
N LYS A 21 22.64 11.95 -11.41
CA LYS A 21 21.26 12.03 -11.90
C LYS A 21 20.29 12.35 -10.75
N TYR A 22 20.37 11.61 -9.66
CA TYR A 22 19.52 11.85 -8.49
C TYR A 22 19.72 13.25 -7.87
N SER A 23 20.98 13.70 -7.76
CA SER A 23 21.29 15.03 -7.23
C SER A 23 20.65 16.17 -8.03
N LYS A 24 20.53 16.02 -9.34
CA LYS A 24 19.88 17.01 -10.21
C LYS A 24 18.35 17.01 -10.09
N LEU A 25 17.77 15.88 -9.71
CA LEU A 25 16.31 15.68 -9.64
C LEU A 25 15.75 16.00 -8.24
N LEU A 26 16.62 16.06 -7.23
CA LEU A 26 16.23 16.38 -5.87
C LEU A 26 16.12 17.90 -5.72
N VAL A 27 14.94 18.38 -5.37
CA VAL A 27 14.67 19.81 -5.13
C VAL A 27 15.30 20.29 -3.81
N SER A 28 15.65 19.34 -2.92
CA SER A 28 16.24 19.59 -1.60
C SER A 28 17.14 18.44 -1.18
N PRO A 29 18.08 18.65 -0.24
CA PRO A 29 18.89 17.59 0.32
C PRO A 29 18.02 16.44 0.90
N LEU A 30 18.50 15.20 0.79
CA LEU A 30 17.88 14.05 1.44
C LEU A 30 17.76 14.30 2.95
N GLY A 31 16.57 14.06 3.49
CA GLY A 31 16.26 14.31 4.90
C GLY A 31 15.74 15.71 5.22
N ALA A 32 15.75 16.63 4.25
CA ALA A 32 15.05 17.90 4.42
C ALA A 32 13.53 17.70 4.22
N TYR A 33 12.74 18.47 4.96
CA TYR A 33 11.30 18.56 4.69
C TYR A 33 11.09 19.06 3.26
N THR A 34 10.54 18.19 2.43
CA THR A 34 10.10 18.59 1.09
C THR A 34 8.61 18.92 1.17
N GLY A 35 8.17 19.95 0.49
CA GLY A 35 6.74 20.29 0.38
C GLY A 35 5.89 19.23 -0.37
N ASN A 36 6.46 18.08 -0.68
CA ASN A 36 5.79 17.02 -1.45
C ASN A 36 5.49 15.80 -0.56
N SER A 37 4.32 15.83 0.09
CA SER A 37 3.83 14.74 0.95
C SER A 37 3.60 13.41 0.22
N LYS A 38 3.54 13.41 -1.11
CA LYS A 38 3.42 12.18 -1.92
C LYS A 38 4.75 11.42 -2.08
N GLY A 39 5.86 12.02 -1.71
CA GLY A 39 7.21 11.52 -2.00
C GLY A 39 7.83 12.16 -3.25
N TYR A 40 9.10 11.90 -3.47
CA TYR A 40 9.86 12.47 -4.59
C TYR A 40 9.24 12.16 -5.95
N ALA A 41 9.05 13.19 -6.77
CA ALA A 41 8.42 13.06 -8.10
C ALA A 41 9.12 12.00 -8.95
N TYR A 42 10.45 12.04 -9.02
CA TYR A 42 11.21 11.05 -9.77
C TYR A 42 10.93 9.59 -9.35
N VAL A 43 10.80 9.32 -8.03
CA VAL A 43 10.51 7.97 -7.54
C VAL A 43 9.10 7.55 -7.97
N ARG A 44 8.12 8.45 -7.82
CA ARG A 44 6.74 8.19 -8.24
C ARG A 44 6.61 7.95 -9.75
N GLU A 45 7.34 8.72 -10.56
CA GLU A 45 7.42 8.53 -12.02
C GLU A 45 8.00 7.15 -12.36
N LYS A 46 9.07 6.72 -11.69
CA LYS A 46 9.64 5.39 -11.89
C LYS A 46 8.71 4.26 -11.44
N VAL A 47 7.94 4.45 -10.39
CA VAL A 47 6.91 3.50 -9.97
C VAL A 47 5.78 3.44 -11.00
N ALA A 48 5.30 4.59 -11.50
CA ALA A 48 4.28 4.65 -12.54
C ALA A 48 4.74 3.95 -13.83
N GLU A 49 5.97 4.21 -14.27
CA GLU A 49 6.59 3.56 -15.41
C GLU A 49 6.68 2.03 -15.24
N PHE A 50 7.05 1.56 -14.04
CA PHE A 50 7.07 0.14 -13.73
C PHE A 50 5.68 -0.50 -13.79
N ILE A 51 4.69 0.12 -13.13
CA ILE A 51 3.29 -0.37 -13.12
C ILE A 51 2.75 -0.42 -14.54
N GLY A 52 2.94 0.64 -15.32
CA GLY A 52 2.48 0.72 -16.71
C GLY A 52 3.05 -0.40 -17.58
N ARG A 53 4.34 -0.72 -17.43
CA ARG A 53 4.97 -1.83 -18.17
C ARG A 53 4.46 -3.20 -17.71
N ARG A 54 4.26 -3.39 -16.40
CA ARG A 54 3.78 -4.65 -15.85
C ARG A 54 2.35 -4.96 -16.26
N ASP A 55 1.48 -3.97 -16.20
CA ASP A 55 0.03 -4.15 -16.32
C ASP A 55 -0.49 -3.81 -17.73
N GLY A 56 0.34 -3.24 -18.60
CA GLY A 56 -0.04 -2.86 -19.96
C GLY A 56 -1.00 -1.65 -20.03
N VAL A 57 -1.12 -0.88 -18.95
CA VAL A 57 -1.97 0.30 -18.85
C VAL A 57 -1.19 1.46 -18.27
N GLU A 58 -1.49 2.69 -18.71
CA GLU A 58 -0.83 3.89 -18.21
C GLU A 58 -1.12 4.10 -16.71
N ALA A 59 -0.06 4.29 -15.92
CA ALA A 59 -0.17 4.66 -14.52
C ALA A 59 0.25 6.13 -14.33
N ASN A 60 -0.56 6.90 -13.61
CA ASN A 60 -0.30 8.31 -13.35
C ASN A 60 0.50 8.50 -12.06
N ALA A 61 1.71 9.05 -12.16
CA ALA A 61 2.58 9.34 -11.03
C ALA A 61 1.94 10.27 -9.97
N ASN A 62 0.94 11.07 -10.34
CA ASN A 62 0.22 11.93 -9.41
C ASN A 62 -0.73 11.16 -8.48
N ASN A 63 -1.10 9.94 -8.83
CA ASN A 63 -1.92 9.05 -8.03
C ASN A 63 -1.09 8.10 -7.15
N ILE A 64 0.24 8.24 -7.16
CA ILE A 64 1.16 7.42 -6.39
C ILE A 64 1.61 8.19 -5.16
N TYR A 65 1.50 7.55 -4.00
CA TYR A 65 1.98 8.02 -2.72
C TYR A 65 3.03 7.06 -2.18
N ILE A 66 4.21 7.56 -1.90
CA ILE A 66 5.28 6.76 -1.31
C ILE A 66 5.15 6.84 0.20
N THR A 67 5.05 5.69 0.84
CA THR A 67 4.91 5.56 2.28
C THR A 67 6.11 4.87 2.89
N ASN A 68 6.25 4.97 4.20
CA ASN A 68 7.30 4.29 4.96
C ASN A 68 6.92 2.81 5.18
N GLY A 69 6.91 2.05 4.06
CA GLY A 69 6.46 0.67 4.00
C GLY A 69 4.95 0.52 3.79
N ALA A 70 4.52 -0.70 3.41
CA ALA A 70 3.11 -1.02 3.15
C ALA A 70 2.22 -0.84 4.39
N SER A 71 2.74 -1.12 5.58
CA SER A 71 2.01 -0.96 6.85
C SER A 71 1.54 0.47 7.08
N GLU A 72 2.37 1.46 6.75
CA GLU A 72 1.96 2.87 6.88
C GLU A 72 0.94 3.26 5.81
N GLY A 73 1.04 2.70 4.61
CA GLY A 73 0.02 2.87 3.57
C GLY A 73 -1.35 2.35 4.02
N VAL A 74 -1.41 1.14 4.55
CA VAL A 74 -2.65 0.53 5.09
C VAL A 74 -3.20 1.35 6.25
N ARG A 75 -2.34 1.78 7.20
CA ARG A 75 -2.73 2.63 8.32
C ARG A 75 -3.35 3.93 7.86
N THR A 76 -2.74 4.59 6.89
CA THR A 76 -3.26 5.83 6.32
C THR A 76 -4.63 5.61 5.67
N ALA A 77 -4.80 4.54 4.90
CA ALA A 77 -6.08 4.19 4.28
C ALA A 77 -7.17 3.94 5.34
N PHE A 78 -6.87 3.17 6.39
CA PHE A 78 -7.85 2.87 7.43
C PHE A 78 -8.24 4.10 8.24
N ASN A 79 -7.29 4.99 8.55
CA ASN A 79 -7.60 6.27 9.21
C ASN A 79 -8.54 7.16 8.39
N MET A 80 -8.49 7.07 7.06
CA MET A 80 -9.41 7.80 6.19
C MET A 80 -10.80 7.13 6.07
N LEU A 81 -10.83 5.80 6.13
CA LEU A 81 -12.04 5.02 5.86
C LEU A 81 -12.88 4.76 7.12
N ILE A 82 -12.25 4.52 8.27
CA ILE A 82 -12.92 4.21 9.54
C ILE A 82 -13.14 5.51 10.30
N ARG A 83 -14.39 5.93 10.43
CA ARG A 83 -14.78 7.18 11.10
C ARG A 83 -15.33 6.96 12.51
N ASN A 84 -15.92 5.78 12.73
CA ASN A 84 -16.56 5.42 13.99
C ASN A 84 -16.73 3.89 14.11
N SER A 85 -17.24 3.44 15.25
CA SER A 85 -17.41 2.02 15.56
C SER A 85 -18.47 1.29 14.71
N ASN A 86 -19.25 1.97 13.88
CA ASN A 86 -20.17 1.34 12.94
C ASN A 86 -19.57 1.12 11.55
N ASP A 87 -18.39 1.69 11.28
CA ASP A 87 -17.69 1.45 10.05
C ASP A 87 -16.93 0.12 10.11
N GLY A 88 -17.11 -0.73 9.10
CA GLY A 88 -16.54 -2.07 9.02
C GLY A 88 -15.59 -2.25 7.86
N VAL A 89 -14.59 -3.10 8.06
CA VAL A 89 -13.63 -3.52 7.05
C VAL A 89 -13.70 -5.03 6.89
N MET A 90 -13.90 -5.50 5.65
CA MET A 90 -13.87 -6.92 5.34
C MET A 90 -12.43 -7.39 5.17
N ILE A 91 -12.06 -8.45 5.86
CA ILE A 91 -10.71 -9.03 5.79
C ILE A 91 -10.77 -10.54 5.56
N PRO A 92 -9.81 -11.12 4.78
CA PRO A 92 -9.77 -12.56 4.55
C PRO A 92 -9.36 -13.31 5.82
N ILE A 93 -9.80 -14.55 5.95
CA ILE A 93 -9.29 -15.49 6.92
C ILE A 93 -8.85 -16.76 6.20
N PRO A 94 -7.59 -17.20 6.42
CA PRO A 94 -6.54 -16.59 7.24
C PRO A 94 -5.93 -15.33 6.62
N GLN A 95 -5.25 -14.52 7.43
CA GLN A 95 -4.63 -13.26 6.97
C GLN A 95 -3.43 -12.85 7.85
N TYR A 96 -2.61 -11.94 7.33
CA TYR A 96 -1.55 -11.29 8.08
C TYR A 96 -2.13 -10.33 9.14
N PRO A 97 -1.73 -10.41 10.43
CA PRO A 97 -2.42 -9.75 11.56
C PRO A 97 -2.47 -8.21 11.52
N LEU A 98 -1.74 -7.57 10.62
CA LEU A 98 -1.72 -6.11 10.49
C LEU A 98 -3.11 -5.50 10.36
N TYR A 99 -3.96 -6.12 9.55
CA TYR A 99 -5.29 -5.57 9.21
C TYR A 99 -6.22 -5.60 10.41
N SER A 100 -6.32 -6.73 11.12
CA SER A 100 -7.13 -6.84 12.33
C SER A 100 -6.65 -5.90 13.44
N ALA A 101 -5.34 -5.79 13.64
CA ALA A 101 -4.77 -4.86 14.60
C ALA A 101 -5.10 -3.40 14.28
N LEU A 102 -4.99 -3.00 13.01
CA LEU A 102 -5.30 -1.64 12.58
C LEU A 102 -6.80 -1.31 12.65
N ILE A 103 -7.68 -2.27 12.32
CA ILE A 103 -9.13 -2.07 12.48
C ILE A 103 -9.46 -1.79 13.95
N THR A 104 -8.91 -2.59 14.86
CA THR A 104 -9.09 -2.39 16.31
C THR A 104 -8.54 -1.04 16.75
N LEU A 105 -7.33 -0.68 16.31
CA LEU A 105 -6.70 0.60 16.65
C LEU A 105 -7.52 1.80 16.16
N CYS A 106 -8.13 1.72 14.97
CA CYS A 106 -9.00 2.76 14.43
C CYS A 106 -10.43 2.73 15.01
N GLY A 107 -10.76 1.77 15.87
CA GLY A 107 -12.08 1.65 16.48
C GLY A 107 -13.18 1.17 15.55
N GLY A 108 -12.84 0.52 14.45
CA GLY A 108 -13.78 -0.04 13.47
C GLY A 108 -14.21 -1.47 13.78
N LYS A 109 -15.13 -2.00 12.97
CA LYS A 109 -15.57 -3.40 13.02
C LYS A 109 -14.84 -4.26 12.01
N GLN A 110 -14.35 -5.41 12.47
CA GLN A 110 -13.80 -6.45 11.61
C GLN A 110 -14.93 -7.33 11.07
N ILE A 111 -14.98 -7.52 9.74
CA ILE A 111 -15.92 -8.41 9.08
C ILE A 111 -15.10 -9.47 8.37
N ASN A 112 -15.16 -10.70 8.88
CA ASN A 112 -14.40 -11.81 8.31
C ASN A 112 -15.10 -12.40 7.09
N TYR A 113 -14.35 -12.66 6.03
CA TYR A 113 -14.73 -13.58 4.97
C TYR A 113 -13.68 -14.69 4.88
N TYR A 114 -14.09 -15.90 4.48
CA TYR A 114 -13.23 -17.07 4.54
C TYR A 114 -12.77 -17.47 3.14
N LEU A 115 -11.48 -17.76 3.02
CA LEU A 115 -10.91 -18.36 1.82
C LEU A 115 -11.14 -19.87 1.85
N ASP A 116 -11.45 -20.45 0.69
CA ASP A 116 -11.75 -21.87 0.57
C ASP A 116 -10.46 -22.69 0.37
N GLU A 117 -10.00 -23.34 1.43
CA GLU A 117 -8.80 -24.18 1.41
C GLU A 117 -8.90 -25.32 0.37
N THR A 118 -10.10 -25.88 0.18
CA THR A 118 -10.30 -26.97 -0.77
C THR A 118 -10.18 -26.54 -2.22
N LYS A 119 -10.26 -25.23 -2.48
CA LYS A 119 -10.11 -24.58 -3.79
C LYS A 119 -8.85 -23.71 -3.86
N ASN A 120 -7.76 -24.16 -3.27
CA ASN A 120 -6.48 -23.44 -3.25
C ASN A 120 -6.62 -22.00 -2.70
N TRP A 121 -7.33 -21.84 -1.60
CA TRP A 121 -7.56 -20.56 -0.93
C TRP A 121 -8.27 -19.53 -1.80
N ALA A 122 -9.12 -20.02 -2.72
CA ALA A 122 -9.91 -19.12 -3.56
C ALA A 122 -10.93 -18.33 -2.73
N LEU A 123 -11.23 -17.13 -3.21
CA LEU A 123 -12.30 -16.31 -2.67
C LEU A 123 -13.66 -16.91 -3.04
N ASP A 124 -14.52 -17.14 -2.04
CA ASP A 124 -15.90 -17.58 -2.24
C ASP A 124 -16.84 -16.36 -2.34
N SER A 125 -17.36 -16.13 -3.53
CA SER A 125 -18.26 -15.01 -3.80
C SER A 125 -19.59 -15.10 -3.05
N GLU A 126 -20.08 -16.32 -2.78
CA GLU A 126 -21.33 -16.53 -2.05
C GLU A 126 -21.14 -16.30 -0.54
N ASP A 127 -20.01 -16.71 0.03
CA ASP A 127 -19.66 -16.35 1.41
C ASP A 127 -19.54 -14.83 1.55
N LEU A 128 -18.88 -14.20 0.59
CA LEU A 128 -18.72 -12.74 0.58
C LEU A 128 -20.08 -12.02 0.60
N LYS A 129 -21.02 -12.41 -0.27
CA LYS A 129 -22.37 -11.85 -0.32
C LYS A 129 -23.10 -12.02 1.01
N ARG A 130 -23.06 -13.23 1.59
CA ARG A 130 -23.68 -13.51 2.90
C ARG A 130 -23.13 -12.61 4.00
N ARG A 131 -21.80 -12.41 4.06
CA ARG A 131 -21.15 -11.55 5.06
C ARG A 131 -21.54 -10.08 4.88
N ILE A 132 -21.65 -9.63 3.64
CA ILE A 132 -22.10 -8.26 3.33
C ILE A 132 -23.55 -8.06 3.81
N GLU A 133 -24.43 -8.98 3.51
CA GLU A 133 -25.84 -8.88 3.93
C GLU A 133 -25.99 -8.94 5.44
N GLN A 134 -25.26 -9.81 6.11
CA GLN A 134 -25.24 -9.91 7.57
C GLN A 134 -24.77 -8.60 8.20
N ALA A 135 -23.63 -8.07 7.75
CA ALA A 135 -23.08 -6.82 8.27
C ALA A 135 -24.07 -5.64 8.09
N LYS A 136 -24.78 -5.58 6.95
CA LYS A 136 -25.82 -4.57 6.71
C LYS A 136 -26.99 -4.71 7.67
N LYS A 137 -27.47 -5.94 7.94
CA LYS A 137 -28.54 -6.20 8.92
C LYS A 137 -28.15 -5.79 10.34
N GLU A 138 -26.88 -5.91 10.68
CA GLU A 138 -26.30 -5.48 11.97
C GLU A 138 -26.02 -3.96 12.03
N GLY A 139 -26.40 -3.20 11.03
CA GLY A 139 -26.19 -1.75 10.98
C GLY A 139 -24.72 -1.35 10.75
N THR A 140 -23.91 -2.24 10.20
CA THR A 140 -22.50 -1.96 9.92
C THR A 140 -22.32 -1.35 8.54
N ASN A 141 -21.64 -0.22 8.46
CA ASN A 141 -21.25 0.42 7.21
C ASN A 141 -19.98 -0.22 6.67
N ILE A 142 -20.05 -1.04 5.66
CA ILE A 142 -18.87 -1.63 5.03
C ILE A 142 -18.14 -0.55 4.24
N ARG A 143 -16.90 -0.24 4.63
CA ARG A 143 -16.08 0.83 4.04
C ARG A 143 -15.15 0.31 2.94
N CYS A 144 -14.60 -0.87 3.13
CA CYS A 144 -13.73 -1.51 2.15
C CYS A 144 -13.61 -3.01 2.39
N ILE A 145 -13.06 -3.69 1.39
CA ILE A 145 -12.58 -5.06 1.46
C ILE A 145 -11.07 -5.05 1.27
N VAL A 146 -10.37 -5.85 2.07
CA VAL A 146 -8.94 -6.12 1.91
C VAL A 146 -8.79 -7.42 1.12
N VAL A 147 -8.06 -7.36 0.02
CA VAL A 147 -7.67 -8.53 -0.76
C VAL A 147 -6.15 -8.63 -0.74
N ILE A 148 -5.64 -9.82 -0.41
CA ILE A 148 -4.21 -10.10 -0.34
C ILE A 148 -3.92 -11.21 -1.34
N ASN A 149 -3.20 -10.88 -2.42
CA ASN A 149 -2.91 -11.83 -3.48
C ASN A 149 -1.49 -11.57 -4.06
N PRO A 150 -0.55 -12.49 -3.97
CA PRO A 150 -0.62 -13.78 -3.25
C PRO A 150 -0.92 -13.61 -1.77
N GLY A 151 -1.64 -14.58 -1.17
CA GLY A 151 -2.05 -14.51 0.22
C GLY A 151 -0.90 -14.69 1.20
N ASN A 152 -0.96 -14.02 2.34
CA ASN A 152 -0.12 -14.30 3.50
C ASN A 152 -1.03 -14.74 4.67
N PRO A 153 -0.98 -16.01 5.11
CA PRO A 153 0.08 -17.01 4.87
C PRO A 153 -0.22 -18.06 3.77
N THR A 154 -1.28 -17.92 3.00
CA THR A 154 -1.82 -19.01 2.15
C THR A 154 -1.10 -19.21 0.80
N GLY A 155 -0.43 -18.19 0.30
CA GLY A 155 0.23 -18.24 -1.03
C GLY A 155 -0.67 -17.87 -2.20
#